data_7729021b0bc35d16b76c627009a55841
#
_entry.id   7729021b0bc35d16b76c627009a55841
#
_cell.length_a   1.000
_cell.length_b   1.000
_cell.length_c   1.000
_cell.angle_alpha   90.00
_cell.angle_beta   90.00
_cell.angle_gamma   90.00
#
_symmetry.space_group_name_H-M   'P 1'
#
loop_
_entity.id
_entity.type
_entity.pdbx_description
1 polymer ?
#
loop_
_entity_poly.entity_id
_entity_poly.type
_entity_poly.pdbx_seq_one_letter_code
_entity_poly.pdbx_strand_id
1 'polypeptide(L)'
;PETMKERLDTFKSNLSALATWMLELKDQPLELDKIYLLNPQTQTPAADAGLLDRIAYGTQSFLSSFTRDYSNLGNVYEDEDARTLRVWIVGGRDQAQVAKNLIDNRFVARTGIAVNLELVQGGLTEAILSGDAPDVIMNLGRSDPVNLGVRGALVDLTTFEDYEEVAQRFTSEANVPYTSQGAAYALPVTQNFCMMFYRTDVFEELGLEVPETWDDFFRVARILQRANLQVGVPIASGTAMGGYDLFTAFLYQGGGSLLNEAQDAAVLDTPEAIEAFTKWTNLFVDMGLPLSYDFYSRFRTGEMPLAIQSYTQYNLLMTSAPD
;
A
#
# COMPACT_ATOMS: atom_id res chain seq x y z
N PRO A 1 -27.81 23.75 24.89
CA PRO A 1 -26.60 24.06 24.07
C PRO A 1 -25.31 23.87 24.87
N GLU A 2 -25.23 24.31 26.14
CA GLU A 2 -24.04 24.15 26.97
C GLU A 2 -23.69 22.69 27.27
N THR A 3 -24.68 21.87 27.57
CA THR A 3 -24.50 20.45 27.84
C THR A 3 -23.95 19.65 26.61
N MET A 4 -24.24 20.10 25.39
CA MET A 4 -23.74 19.46 24.19
C MET A 4 -22.25 19.77 23.98
N LYS A 5 -21.82 20.98 24.25
CA LYS A 5 -20.39 21.37 24.16
C LYS A 5 -19.54 20.63 25.20
N GLU A 6 -19.99 20.58 26.46
CA GLU A 6 -19.30 19.82 27.51
C GLU A 6 -19.20 18.33 27.20
N ARG A 7 -20.26 17.73 26.66
CA ARG A 7 -20.26 16.33 26.25
C ARG A 7 -19.31 16.07 25.08
N LEU A 8 -19.22 17.02 24.13
CA LEU A 8 -18.29 16.91 23.00
C LEU A 8 -16.84 17.02 23.46
N ASP A 9 -16.54 17.93 24.40
CA ASP A 9 -15.20 18.09 24.95
C ASP A 9 -14.79 16.88 25.81
N THR A 10 -15.72 16.33 26.60
CA THR A 10 -15.52 15.09 27.33
C THR A 10 -15.29 13.90 26.37
N PHE A 11 -16.06 13.81 25.27
CA PHE A 11 -15.89 12.78 24.26
C PHE A 11 -14.52 12.86 23.58
N LYS A 12 -14.08 14.06 23.19
CA LYS A 12 -12.76 14.27 22.60
C LYS A 12 -11.64 13.91 23.58
N SER A 13 -11.78 14.28 24.85
CA SER A 13 -10.81 13.92 25.89
C SER A 13 -10.72 12.41 26.08
N ASN A 14 -11.87 11.73 26.15
CA ASN A 14 -11.90 10.28 26.28
C ASN A 14 -11.33 9.57 25.04
N LEU A 15 -11.58 10.09 23.84
CA LEU A 15 -11.01 9.57 22.60
C LEU A 15 -9.49 9.72 22.57
N SER A 16 -8.98 10.86 23.00
CA SER A 16 -7.54 11.11 23.14
C SER A 16 -6.89 10.18 24.17
N ALA A 17 -7.52 10.02 25.33
CA ALA A 17 -7.06 9.11 26.38
C ALA A 17 -7.05 7.64 25.88
N LEU A 18 -8.09 7.22 25.16
CA LEU A 18 -8.17 5.89 24.57
C LEU A 18 -7.05 5.66 23.54
N ALA A 19 -6.79 6.65 22.68
CA ALA A 19 -5.70 6.56 21.71
C ALA A 19 -4.33 6.45 22.39
N THR A 20 -4.07 7.21 23.45
CA THR A 20 -2.85 7.09 24.26
C THR A 20 -2.76 5.71 24.90
N TRP A 21 -3.84 5.21 25.46
CA TRP A 21 -3.89 3.89 26.09
C TRP A 21 -3.65 2.75 25.09
N MET A 22 -4.18 2.87 23.87
CA MET A 22 -3.91 1.92 22.79
C MET A 22 -2.42 1.90 22.38
N LEU A 23 -1.74 3.05 22.39
CA LEU A 23 -0.30 3.11 22.14
C LEU A 23 0.50 2.48 23.27
N GLU A 24 0.15 2.73 24.52
CA GLU A 24 0.77 2.10 25.69
C GLU A 24 0.59 0.58 25.70
N LEU A 25 -0.62 0.08 25.32
CA LEU A 25 -0.91 -1.35 25.19
C LEU A 25 -0.07 -2.02 24.10
N LYS A 26 0.27 -1.30 23.03
CA LYS A 26 1.10 -1.82 21.96
C LYS A 26 2.54 -2.08 22.40
N ASP A 27 3.04 -1.31 23.36
CA ASP A 27 4.41 -1.40 23.87
C ASP A 27 4.50 -2.20 25.16
N GLN A 28 3.38 -2.76 25.67
CA GLN A 28 3.40 -3.63 26.84
C GLN A 28 4.08 -4.96 26.52
N PRO A 29 5.02 -5.41 27.37
CA PRO A 29 5.61 -6.74 27.23
C PRO A 29 4.53 -7.81 27.40
N LEU A 30 4.64 -8.87 26.61
CA LEU A 30 3.79 -10.06 26.78
C LEU A 30 3.95 -10.58 28.23
N GLU A 31 2.85 -10.63 28.98
CA GLU A 31 2.84 -11.23 30.32
C GLU A 31 3.05 -12.74 30.29
N LEU A 32 2.94 -13.36 29.09
CA LEU A 32 3.04 -14.80 28.89
C LEU A 32 4.04 -15.12 27.79
N ASP A 33 5.24 -15.57 28.18
CA ASP A 33 6.30 -15.93 27.22
C ASP A 33 6.09 -17.28 26.55
N LYS A 34 5.60 -18.28 27.30
CA LYS A 34 5.40 -19.65 26.82
C LYS A 34 4.32 -20.38 27.57
N ILE A 35 3.57 -21.21 26.86
CA ILE A 35 2.64 -22.18 27.42
C ILE A 35 3.22 -23.58 27.15
N TYR A 36 3.41 -24.36 28.21
CA TYR A 36 3.87 -25.75 28.12
C TYR A 36 2.73 -26.70 28.41
N LEU A 37 2.52 -27.65 27.51
CA LEU A 37 1.70 -28.83 27.77
C LEU A 37 2.65 -30.01 28.08
N LEU A 38 2.79 -30.39 29.34
CA LEU A 38 3.76 -31.38 29.78
C LEU A 38 3.07 -32.63 30.30
N ASN A 39 3.71 -33.76 30.10
CA ASN A 39 3.32 -35.02 30.77
C ASN A 39 3.59 -34.89 32.29
N PRO A 40 2.73 -35.44 33.20
CA PRO A 40 2.92 -35.36 34.65
C PRO A 40 4.29 -35.80 35.19
N GLN A 41 5.04 -36.56 34.39
CA GLN A 41 6.39 -37.05 34.76
C GLN A 41 7.54 -36.14 34.25
N THR A 42 7.26 -35.11 33.51
CA THR A 42 8.27 -34.21 32.95
C THR A 42 8.55 -33.07 33.92
N GLN A 43 9.84 -32.79 34.18
CA GLN A 43 10.22 -31.63 35.00
C GLN A 43 9.79 -30.31 34.30
N THR A 44 9.12 -29.47 35.06
CA THR A 44 8.77 -28.12 34.56
C THR A 44 10.03 -27.26 34.37
N PRO A 45 10.16 -26.58 33.25
CA PRO A 45 11.23 -25.58 33.09
C PRO A 45 11.15 -24.50 34.18
N ALA A 46 12.32 -23.99 34.60
CA ALA A 46 12.36 -22.88 35.55
C ALA A 46 11.62 -21.66 35.02
N ALA A 47 10.77 -21.05 35.85
CA ALA A 47 9.99 -19.87 35.45
C ALA A 47 10.88 -18.63 35.21
N ASP A 48 12.02 -18.54 35.94
CA ASP A 48 12.95 -17.44 35.86
C ASP A 48 14.33 -17.91 35.43
N ALA A 49 14.93 -17.19 34.48
CA ALA A 49 16.34 -17.39 34.11
C ALA A 49 17.28 -16.89 35.22
N GLY A 50 18.26 -17.71 35.60
CA GLY A 50 19.31 -17.32 36.52
C GLY A 50 20.13 -16.13 36.03
N LEU A 51 20.86 -15.46 36.94
CA LEU A 51 21.68 -14.30 36.58
C LEU A 51 22.71 -14.63 35.48
N LEU A 52 23.29 -15.82 35.56
CA LEU A 52 24.26 -16.31 34.57
C LEU A 52 23.61 -16.56 33.21
N ASP A 53 22.40 -17.11 33.21
CA ASP A 53 21.65 -17.36 31.97
C ASP A 53 21.25 -16.06 31.30
N ARG A 54 20.87 -15.05 32.06
CA ARG A 54 20.57 -13.70 31.54
C ARG A 54 21.79 -13.03 30.90
N ILE A 55 22.97 -13.15 31.55
CA ILE A 55 24.21 -12.61 31.00
C ILE A 55 24.61 -13.39 29.75
N ALA A 56 24.55 -14.71 29.78
CA ALA A 56 24.83 -15.56 28.62
C ALA A 56 23.90 -15.26 27.44
N TYR A 57 22.61 -15.14 27.68
CA TYR A 57 21.63 -14.76 26.66
C TYR A 57 21.89 -13.35 26.11
N GLY A 58 22.17 -12.37 26.98
CA GLY A 58 22.46 -11.00 26.57
C GLY A 58 23.71 -10.91 25.69
N THR A 59 24.78 -11.62 26.06
CA THR A 59 26.02 -11.68 25.26
C THR A 59 25.82 -12.43 23.95
N GLN A 60 25.13 -13.56 23.98
CA GLN A 60 24.80 -14.32 22.76
C GLN A 60 23.89 -13.52 21.82
N SER A 61 22.87 -12.85 22.35
CA SER A 61 21.96 -11.99 21.58
C SER A 61 22.73 -10.79 20.97
N PHE A 62 23.62 -10.18 21.72
CA PHE A 62 24.47 -9.10 21.24
C PHE A 62 25.39 -9.58 20.12
N LEU A 63 26.10 -10.68 20.29
CA LEU A 63 26.97 -11.24 19.25
C LEU A 63 26.17 -11.69 18.02
N SER A 64 25.02 -12.32 18.22
CA SER A 64 24.17 -12.77 17.12
C SER A 64 23.55 -11.60 16.33
N SER A 65 23.39 -10.43 16.95
CA SER A 65 22.89 -9.23 16.24
C SER A 65 23.85 -8.74 15.14
N PHE A 66 25.13 -9.07 15.21
CA PHE A 66 26.12 -8.74 14.18
C PHE A 66 26.23 -9.80 13.08
N THR A 67 25.81 -11.03 13.36
CA THR A 67 25.99 -12.16 12.44
C THR A 67 24.67 -12.68 11.86
N ARG A 68 23.54 -12.30 12.47
CA ARG A 68 22.24 -12.80 12.05
C ARG A 68 21.70 -11.92 10.91
N ASP A 69 21.57 -12.54 9.76
CA ASP A 69 20.87 -11.92 8.63
C ASP A 69 19.37 -11.93 8.89
N TYR A 70 18.80 -10.74 9.17
CA TYR A 70 17.37 -10.56 9.39
C TYR A 70 16.59 -10.38 8.09
N SER A 71 17.25 -10.23 6.96
CA SER A 71 16.65 -10.10 5.63
C SER A 71 16.25 -11.46 5.06
N ASN A 72 16.95 -12.52 5.46
CA ASN A 72 16.73 -13.87 4.99
C ASN A 72 15.46 -14.47 5.62
N LEU A 73 14.52 -14.92 4.77
CA LEU A 73 13.28 -15.58 5.17
C LEU A 73 13.42 -17.10 5.35
N GLY A 74 14.65 -17.61 5.28
CA GLY A 74 15.00 -19.03 5.37
C GLY A 74 14.91 -19.71 4.00
N ASN A 75 16.02 -20.32 3.56
CA ASN A 75 16.05 -21.15 2.36
C ASN A 75 15.78 -22.62 2.73
N VAL A 76 14.87 -23.24 2.00
CA VAL A 76 14.55 -24.68 2.18
C VAL A 76 15.56 -25.58 1.43
N TYR A 77 16.32 -25.00 0.52
CA TYR A 77 17.24 -25.73 -0.35
C TYR A 77 18.69 -25.25 -0.13
N GLU A 78 19.51 -26.10 0.47
CA GLU A 78 20.97 -25.93 0.64
C GLU A 78 21.73 -26.74 -0.43
N ASP A 79 21.27 -26.81 -1.66
CA ASP A 79 22.00 -27.53 -2.72
C ASP A 79 23.01 -26.56 -3.33
N GLU A 80 24.30 -26.74 -3.03
CA GLU A 80 25.39 -25.90 -3.51
C GLU A 80 25.54 -25.86 -5.04
N ASP A 81 24.97 -26.84 -5.75
CA ASP A 81 25.02 -26.98 -7.22
C ASP A 81 23.75 -26.42 -7.93
N ALA A 82 22.70 -26.07 -7.21
CA ALA A 82 21.49 -25.54 -7.82
C ALA A 82 21.66 -24.07 -8.22
N ARG A 83 21.23 -23.72 -9.45
CA ARG A 83 21.06 -22.31 -9.84
C ARG A 83 20.09 -21.63 -8.88
N THR A 84 20.60 -20.77 -8.03
CA THR A 84 19.78 -20.03 -7.06
C THR A 84 19.53 -18.61 -7.55
N LEU A 85 18.26 -18.24 -7.74
CA LEU A 85 17.88 -16.86 -8.02
C LEU A 85 17.84 -16.07 -6.73
N ARG A 86 18.51 -14.93 -6.70
CA ARG A 86 18.43 -13.95 -5.63
C ARG A 86 17.28 -13.00 -5.91
N VAL A 87 16.26 -13.06 -5.08
CA VAL A 87 15.04 -12.27 -5.26
C VAL A 87 14.86 -11.35 -4.06
N TRP A 88 14.71 -10.07 -4.33
CA TRP A 88 14.36 -9.10 -3.31
C TRP A 88 12.86 -8.80 -3.34
N ILE A 89 12.28 -8.66 -2.16
CA ILE A 89 10.90 -8.20 -2.00
C ILE A 89 10.86 -6.97 -1.09
N VAL A 90 10.26 -5.89 -1.61
CA VAL A 90 10.01 -4.67 -0.84
C VAL A 90 8.62 -4.75 -0.22
N GLY A 91 8.51 -4.61 1.10
CA GLY A 91 7.21 -4.67 1.74
C GLY A 91 7.21 -5.12 3.18
N GLY A 92 6.04 -5.58 3.65
CA GLY A 92 5.87 -6.13 4.98
C GLY A 92 6.30 -7.60 5.07
N ARG A 93 6.68 -8.02 6.28
CA ARG A 93 7.12 -9.39 6.54
C ARG A 93 6.04 -10.43 6.21
N ASP A 94 4.77 -10.11 6.48
CA ASP A 94 3.64 -11.01 6.21
C ASP A 94 3.46 -11.25 4.71
N GLN A 95 3.59 -10.20 3.90
CA GLN A 95 3.53 -10.30 2.44
C GLN A 95 4.70 -11.13 1.90
N ALA A 96 5.91 -10.90 2.42
CA ALA A 96 7.09 -11.64 2.04
C ALA A 96 6.97 -13.13 2.41
N GLN A 97 6.37 -13.46 3.55
CA GLN A 97 6.13 -14.85 3.95
C GLN A 97 5.11 -15.54 3.02
N VAL A 98 4.06 -14.86 2.60
CA VAL A 98 3.11 -15.40 1.62
C VAL A 98 3.80 -15.63 0.27
N ALA A 99 4.60 -14.67 -0.20
CA ALA A 99 5.39 -14.82 -1.43
C ALA A 99 6.35 -16.00 -1.33
N LYS A 100 7.07 -16.14 -0.21
CA LYS A 100 7.97 -17.28 0.06
C LYS A 100 7.24 -18.61 -0.04
N ASN A 101 6.09 -18.74 0.60
CA ASN A 101 5.29 -19.95 0.55
C ASN A 101 4.83 -20.30 -0.88
N LEU A 102 4.46 -19.29 -1.68
CA LEU A 102 4.07 -19.50 -3.09
C LEU A 102 5.28 -19.91 -3.94
N ILE A 103 6.43 -19.28 -3.74
CA ILE A 103 7.67 -19.59 -4.44
C ILE A 103 8.07 -21.04 -4.14
N ASP A 104 8.19 -21.42 -2.88
CA ASP A 104 8.65 -22.74 -2.48
C ASP A 104 7.68 -23.85 -2.96
N ASN A 105 6.38 -23.67 -2.75
CA ASN A 105 5.38 -24.70 -3.03
C ASN A 105 4.98 -24.80 -4.51
N ARG A 106 5.18 -23.75 -5.30
CA ARG A 106 4.73 -23.73 -6.70
C ARG A 106 5.86 -23.52 -7.68
N PHE A 107 6.66 -22.45 -7.51
CA PHE A 107 7.71 -22.13 -8.48
C PHE A 107 8.85 -23.14 -8.41
N VAL A 108 9.46 -23.31 -7.23
CA VAL A 108 10.59 -24.24 -7.03
C VAL A 108 10.17 -25.67 -7.32
N ALA A 109 8.99 -26.09 -6.84
CA ALA A 109 8.47 -27.45 -7.09
C ALA A 109 8.25 -27.74 -8.58
N ARG A 110 7.92 -26.73 -9.39
CA ARG A 110 7.66 -26.89 -10.83
C ARG A 110 8.92 -26.75 -11.69
N THR A 111 9.82 -25.85 -11.33
CA THR A 111 10.98 -25.46 -12.15
C THR A 111 12.28 -26.12 -11.70
N GLY A 112 12.39 -26.54 -10.45
CA GLY A 112 13.64 -26.98 -9.85
C GLY A 112 14.65 -25.85 -9.61
N ILE A 113 14.26 -24.57 -9.84
CA ILE A 113 15.14 -23.42 -9.64
C ILE A 113 15.00 -22.94 -8.19
N ALA A 114 16.08 -23.01 -7.42
CA ALA A 114 16.12 -22.51 -6.05
C ALA A 114 15.97 -20.97 -6.01
N VAL A 115 15.31 -20.46 -4.98
CA VAL A 115 15.10 -19.01 -4.81
C VAL A 115 15.51 -18.60 -3.40
N ASN A 116 16.45 -17.67 -3.34
CA ASN A 116 16.77 -16.94 -2.11
C ASN A 116 15.95 -15.66 -2.06
N LEU A 117 14.87 -15.65 -1.26
CA LEU A 117 14.01 -14.49 -1.08
C LEU A 117 14.48 -13.66 0.12
N GLU A 118 14.84 -12.41 -0.14
CA GLU A 118 15.32 -11.45 0.86
C GLU A 118 14.31 -10.31 1.01
N LEU A 119 13.89 -10.04 2.26
CA LEU A 119 13.04 -8.90 2.58
C LEU A 119 13.89 -7.66 2.76
N VAL A 120 13.69 -6.66 1.92
CA VAL A 120 14.45 -5.40 1.95
C VAL A 120 13.53 -4.20 2.16
N GLN A 121 14.05 -3.14 2.77
CA GLN A 121 13.32 -1.88 2.95
C GLN A 121 13.77 -0.79 1.96
N GLY A 122 14.80 -1.07 1.17
CA GLY A 122 15.41 -0.15 0.21
C GLY A 122 16.82 -0.59 -0.15
N GLY A 123 17.64 0.34 -0.64
CA GLY A 123 19.04 0.08 -0.95
C GLY A 123 19.29 -0.50 -2.36
N LEU A 124 18.27 -0.52 -3.23
CA LEU A 124 18.42 -1.06 -4.59
C LEU A 124 19.44 -0.27 -5.42
N THR A 125 19.41 1.05 -5.34
CA THR A 125 20.37 1.89 -6.09
C THR A 125 21.79 1.63 -5.66
N GLU A 126 22.02 1.51 -4.37
CA GLU A 126 23.33 1.20 -3.78
C GLU A 126 23.81 -0.20 -4.20
N ALA A 127 22.93 -1.18 -4.17
CA ALA A 127 23.23 -2.55 -4.61
C ALA A 127 23.57 -2.60 -6.11
N ILE A 128 22.84 -1.90 -6.96
CA ILE A 128 23.13 -1.79 -8.41
C ILE A 128 24.52 -1.15 -8.61
N LEU A 129 24.82 -0.06 -7.90
CA LEU A 129 26.11 0.64 -8.03
C LEU A 129 27.29 -0.17 -7.52
N SER A 130 27.08 -1.01 -6.49
CA SER A 130 28.12 -1.90 -5.95
C SER A 130 28.28 -3.20 -6.74
N GLY A 131 27.39 -3.49 -7.69
CA GLY A 131 27.37 -4.76 -8.43
C GLY A 131 26.84 -5.94 -7.63
N ASP A 132 26.13 -5.68 -6.53
CA ASP A 132 25.50 -6.70 -5.65
C ASP A 132 23.96 -6.66 -5.75
N ALA A 133 23.43 -6.34 -6.91
CA ALA A 133 22.00 -6.31 -7.17
C ALA A 133 21.39 -7.73 -7.21
N PRO A 134 20.10 -7.89 -6.85
CA PRO A 134 19.39 -9.16 -7.03
C PRO A 134 19.12 -9.46 -8.51
N ASP A 135 18.82 -10.73 -8.81
CA ASP A 135 18.36 -11.12 -10.16
C ASP A 135 16.95 -10.62 -10.45
N VAL A 136 16.08 -10.59 -9.42
CA VAL A 136 14.70 -10.14 -9.52
C VAL A 136 14.35 -9.31 -8.30
N ILE A 137 13.56 -8.25 -8.52
CA ILE A 137 12.99 -7.47 -7.43
C ILE A 137 11.46 -7.41 -7.56
N MET A 138 10.77 -7.60 -6.45
CA MET A 138 9.32 -7.59 -6.35
C MET A 138 8.83 -6.36 -5.56
N ASN A 139 7.67 -5.85 -5.92
CA ASN A 139 6.98 -4.73 -5.25
C ASN A 139 7.76 -3.41 -5.29
N LEU A 140 8.47 -3.14 -6.38
CA LEU A 140 9.03 -1.81 -6.62
C LEU A 140 7.92 -0.74 -6.70
N GLY A 141 8.26 0.48 -6.33
CA GLY A 141 7.41 1.64 -6.56
C GLY A 141 7.07 1.81 -8.04
N ARG A 142 5.87 2.33 -8.35
CA ARG A 142 5.34 2.41 -9.72
C ARG A 142 6.27 3.13 -10.71
N SER A 143 7.02 4.14 -10.26
CA SER A 143 7.92 4.94 -11.09
C SER A 143 9.32 4.34 -11.24
N ASP A 144 9.71 3.42 -10.35
CA ASP A 144 11.10 2.96 -10.25
C ASP A 144 11.52 2.09 -11.44
N PRO A 145 10.69 1.18 -11.97
CA PRO A 145 11.09 0.33 -13.08
C PRO A 145 11.52 1.12 -14.32
N VAL A 146 10.75 2.11 -14.74
CA VAL A 146 11.10 2.93 -15.91
C VAL A 146 12.33 3.80 -15.61
N ASN A 147 12.40 4.42 -14.42
CA ASN A 147 13.56 5.21 -14.02
C ASN A 147 14.87 4.41 -14.02
N LEU A 148 14.84 3.17 -13.56
CA LEU A 148 15.99 2.28 -13.55
C LEU A 148 16.26 1.69 -14.95
N GLY A 149 15.21 1.32 -15.67
CA GLY A 149 15.31 0.74 -17.00
C GLY A 149 15.96 1.66 -18.02
N VAL A 150 15.52 2.92 -18.11
CA VAL A 150 16.11 3.92 -19.04
C VAL A 150 17.57 4.25 -18.71
N ARG A 151 18.02 3.95 -17.50
CA ARG A 151 19.43 4.06 -17.07
C ARG A 151 20.23 2.79 -17.30
N GLY A 152 19.62 1.76 -17.89
CA GLY A 152 20.28 0.47 -18.18
C GLY A 152 20.48 -0.42 -16.96
N ALA A 153 19.76 -0.17 -15.85
CA ALA A 153 19.86 -0.96 -14.62
C ALA A 153 18.90 -2.17 -14.61
N LEU A 154 17.89 -2.20 -15.48
CA LEU A 154 16.96 -3.30 -15.64
C LEU A 154 17.00 -3.84 -17.09
N VAL A 155 16.73 -5.13 -17.21
CA VAL A 155 16.61 -5.80 -18.51
C VAL A 155 15.29 -5.40 -19.17
N ASP A 156 15.32 -5.19 -20.48
CA ASP A 156 14.11 -5.05 -21.29
C ASP A 156 13.41 -6.43 -21.41
N LEU A 157 12.25 -6.54 -20.80
CA LEU A 157 11.47 -7.78 -20.76
C LEU A 157 10.91 -8.17 -22.14
N THR A 158 10.78 -7.23 -23.08
CA THR A 158 10.31 -7.52 -24.45
C THR A 158 11.29 -8.40 -25.22
N THR A 159 12.52 -8.55 -24.74
CA THR A 159 13.53 -9.46 -25.33
C THR A 159 13.30 -10.92 -25.00
N PHE A 160 12.41 -11.25 -24.06
CA PHE A 160 12.05 -12.63 -23.74
C PHE A 160 10.93 -13.12 -24.68
N GLU A 161 11.07 -14.34 -25.19
CA GLU A 161 10.14 -14.92 -26.18
C GLU A 161 8.70 -15.04 -25.67
N ASP A 162 8.51 -15.23 -24.38
CA ASP A 162 7.20 -15.40 -23.72
C ASP A 162 6.62 -14.10 -23.15
N TYR A 163 7.30 -12.96 -23.32
CA TYR A 163 6.86 -11.69 -22.76
C TYR A 163 5.42 -11.34 -23.13
N GLU A 164 5.06 -11.41 -24.39
CA GLU A 164 3.73 -11.04 -24.89
C GLU A 164 2.63 -11.95 -24.28
N GLU A 165 2.88 -13.24 -24.16
CA GLU A 165 1.94 -14.19 -23.52
C GLU A 165 1.72 -13.83 -22.05
N VAL A 166 2.80 -13.46 -21.35
CA VAL A 166 2.74 -13.09 -19.93
C VAL A 166 2.08 -11.73 -19.75
N ALA A 167 2.41 -10.74 -20.58
CA ALA A 167 1.86 -9.39 -20.51
C ALA A 167 0.35 -9.36 -20.76
N GLN A 168 -0.18 -10.25 -21.61
CA GLN A 168 -1.63 -10.39 -21.88
C GLN A 168 -2.44 -10.92 -20.70
N ARG A 169 -1.80 -11.42 -19.64
CA ARG A 169 -2.50 -11.79 -18.38
C ARG A 169 -2.97 -10.58 -17.58
N PHE A 170 -2.50 -9.41 -17.94
CA PHE A 170 -2.85 -8.11 -17.32
C PHE A 170 -3.63 -7.29 -18.34
N THR A 171 -4.41 -6.31 -17.84
CA THR A 171 -5.02 -5.32 -18.76
C THR A 171 -3.91 -4.47 -19.39
N SER A 172 -4.15 -3.98 -20.61
CA SER A 172 -3.17 -3.15 -21.33
C SER A 172 -2.73 -1.94 -20.51
N GLU A 173 -3.68 -1.31 -19.82
CA GLU A 173 -3.47 -0.12 -18.99
C GLU A 173 -2.57 -0.39 -17.79
N ALA A 174 -2.58 -1.62 -17.27
CA ALA A 174 -1.72 -1.99 -16.15
C ALA A 174 -0.23 -2.05 -16.53
N ASN A 175 0.07 -2.34 -17.79
CA ASN A 175 1.45 -2.42 -18.29
C ASN A 175 2.03 -1.04 -18.64
N VAL A 176 1.19 -0.07 -18.97
CA VAL A 176 1.61 1.29 -19.41
C VAL A 176 2.65 1.94 -18.48
N PRO A 177 2.50 1.93 -17.13
CA PRO A 177 3.45 2.59 -16.25
C PRO A 177 4.85 1.98 -16.25
N TYR A 178 5.01 0.79 -16.80
CA TYR A 178 6.26 0.02 -16.79
C TYR A 178 6.94 -0.04 -18.14
N THR A 179 6.37 0.65 -19.14
CA THR A 179 6.90 0.70 -20.50
C THR A 179 7.42 2.09 -20.87
N SER A 180 8.47 2.14 -21.65
CA SER A 180 9.03 3.37 -22.18
C SER A 180 9.74 3.09 -23.50
N GLN A 181 9.47 3.90 -24.54
CA GLN A 181 10.11 3.81 -25.86
C GLN A 181 10.09 2.40 -26.49
N GLY A 182 9.02 1.65 -26.25
CA GLY A 182 8.85 0.29 -26.77
C GLY A 182 9.49 -0.81 -25.94
N ALA A 183 10.25 -0.49 -24.88
CA ALA A 183 10.79 -1.44 -23.92
C ALA A 183 9.86 -1.58 -22.72
N ALA A 184 9.86 -2.76 -22.08
CA ALA A 184 9.15 -3.03 -20.85
C ALA A 184 10.13 -3.43 -19.74
N TYR A 185 10.08 -2.76 -18.59
CA TYR A 185 11.04 -2.94 -17.51
C TYR A 185 10.47 -3.64 -16.27
N ALA A 186 9.15 -3.84 -16.23
CA ALA A 186 8.50 -4.62 -15.19
C ALA A 186 7.14 -5.15 -15.64
N LEU A 187 6.57 -6.04 -14.83
CA LEU A 187 5.19 -6.49 -14.91
C LEU A 187 4.43 -6.08 -13.66
N PRO A 188 3.14 -5.75 -13.74
CA PRO A 188 2.35 -5.37 -12.58
C PRO A 188 2.15 -6.55 -11.64
N VAL A 189 2.34 -6.34 -10.33
CA VAL A 189 1.99 -7.32 -9.28
C VAL A 189 0.57 -7.06 -8.78
N THR A 190 0.19 -5.81 -8.69
CA THR A 190 -1.12 -5.36 -8.23
C THR A 190 -1.66 -4.27 -9.13
N GLN A 191 -2.97 -4.23 -9.27
CA GLN A 191 -3.68 -3.12 -9.90
C GLN A 191 -4.44 -2.36 -8.82
N ASN A 192 -4.35 -1.04 -8.86
CA ASN A 192 -5.08 -0.17 -7.97
C ASN A 192 -5.58 1.04 -8.76
N PHE A 193 -6.83 1.42 -8.51
CA PHE A 193 -7.51 2.52 -9.18
C PHE A 193 -8.47 3.20 -8.22
N CYS A 194 -8.88 4.41 -8.53
CA CYS A 194 -9.90 5.13 -7.78
C CYS A 194 -11.30 4.61 -8.10
N MET A 195 -12.10 4.47 -7.05
CA MET A 195 -13.53 4.23 -7.13
C MET A 195 -14.29 5.25 -6.29
N MET A 196 -15.52 5.49 -6.67
CA MET A 196 -16.48 6.19 -5.83
C MET A 196 -17.14 5.21 -4.87
N PHE A 197 -17.03 5.50 -3.58
CA PHE A 197 -17.71 4.79 -2.50
C PHE A 197 -18.85 5.65 -1.99
N TYR A 198 -20.01 5.06 -1.82
CA TYR A 198 -21.15 5.74 -1.24
C TYR A 198 -21.92 4.83 -0.28
N ARG A 199 -22.52 5.42 0.74
CA ARG A 199 -23.38 4.74 1.73
C ARG A 199 -24.80 4.69 1.21
N THR A 200 -25.29 3.51 0.89
CA THR A 200 -26.65 3.30 0.35
C THR A 200 -27.72 3.75 1.33
N ASP A 201 -27.56 3.44 2.62
CA ASP A 201 -28.49 3.83 3.68
C ASP A 201 -28.63 5.36 3.82
N VAL A 202 -27.51 6.09 3.79
CA VAL A 202 -27.54 7.56 3.86
C VAL A 202 -28.13 8.18 2.59
N PHE A 203 -27.82 7.62 1.43
CA PHE A 203 -28.36 8.10 0.16
C PHE A 203 -29.87 7.88 0.07
N GLU A 204 -30.37 6.74 0.55
CA GLU A 204 -31.80 6.45 0.65
C GLU A 204 -32.49 7.39 1.65
N GLU A 205 -31.93 7.61 2.83
CA GLU A 205 -32.48 8.51 3.84
C GLU A 205 -32.62 9.94 3.34
N LEU A 206 -31.62 10.43 2.58
CA LEU A 206 -31.59 11.79 2.04
C LEU A 206 -32.25 11.91 0.65
N GLY A 207 -32.76 10.81 0.08
CA GLY A 207 -33.34 10.78 -1.26
C GLY A 207 -32.38 11.20 -2.36
N LEU A 208 -31.10 10.78 -2.24
CA LEU A 208 -30.04 11.11 -3.19
C LEU A 208 -29.89 10.01 -4.24
N GLU A 209 -29.65 10.43 -5.46
CA GLU A 209 -29.24 9.55 -6.55
C GLU A 209 -27.69 9.44 -6.59
N VAL A 210 -27.20 8.30 -7.04
CA VAL A 210 -25.75 8.07 -7.18
C VAL A 210 -25.20 8.97 -8.28
N PRO A 211 -24.15 9.77 -8.03
CA PRO A 211 -23.56 10.63 -9.04
C PRO A 211 -23.02 9.84 -10.25
N GLU A 212 -23.40 10.22 -11.45
CA GLU A 212 -22.86 9.68 -12.70
C GLU A 212 -21.88 10.64 -13.37
N THR A 213 -21.98 11.92 -13.05
CA THR A 213 -21.12 12.99 -13.56
C THR A 213 -20.44 13.76 -12.43
N TRP A 214 -19.41 14.53 -12.76
CA TRP A 214 -18.78 15.44 -11.79
C TRP A 214 -19.76 16.53 -11.31
N ASP A 215 -20.65 17.00 -12.15
CA ASP A 215 -21.67 17.99 -11.75
C ASP A 215 -22.65 17.39 -10.75
N ASP A 216 -23.03 16.13 -10.91
CA ASP A 216 -23.83 15.39 -9.92
C ASP A 216 -23.05 15.21 -8.61
N PHE A 217 -21.76 14.82 -8.70
CA PHE A 217 -20.90 14.70 -7.53
C PHE A 217 -20.84 16.02 -6.75
N PHE A 218 -20.62 17.14 -7.41
CA PHE A 218 -20.60 18.45 -6.77
C PHE A 218 -21.95 18.83 -6.15
N ARG A 219 -23.05 18.51 -6.83
CA ARG A 219 -24.41 18.74 -6.32
C ARG A 219 -24.67 17.92 -5.07
N VAL A 220 -24.41 16.63 -5.10
CA VAL A 220 -24.59 15.71 -3.97
C VAL A 220 -23.67 16.10 -2.81
N ALA A 221 -22.41 16.42 -3.07
CA ALA A 221 -21.47 16.86 -2.05
C ALA A 221 -21.98 18.08 -1.27
N ARG A 222 -22.56 19.07 -1.95
CA ARG A 222 -23.17 20.26 -1.29
C ARG A 222 -24.38 19.90 -0.43
N ILE A 223 -25.17 18.90 -0.85
CA ILE A 223 -26.32 18.45 -0.06
C ILE A 223 -25.83 17.75 1.21
N LEU A 224 -24.84 16.86 1.09
CA LEU A 224 -24.24 16.17 2.22
C LEU A 224 -23.63 17.17 3.22
N GLN A 225 -22.90 18.16 2.73
CA GLN A 225 -22.30 19.21 3.58
C GLN A 225 -23.37 20.02 4.34
N ARG A 226 -24.53 20.32 3.73
CA ARG A 226 -25.65 20.97 4.43
C ARG A 226 -26.24 20.09 5.54
N ALA A 227 -26.16 18.79 5.41
CA ALA A 227 -26.52 17.82 6.43
C ALA A 227 -25.40 17.57 7.46
N ASN A 228 -24.33 18.38 7.45
CA ASN A 228 -23.11 18.21 8.27
C ASN A 228 -22.36 16.89 8.04
N LEU A 229 -22.51 16.31 6.86
CA LEU A 229 -21.78 15.13 6.42
C LEU A 229 -20.57 15.55 5.57
N GLN A 230 -19.55 14.73 5.57
CA GLN A 230 -18.32 15.01 4.84
C GLN A 230 -18.28 14.26 3.50
N VAL A 231 -17.51 14.80 2.59
CA VAL A 231 -17.18 14.15 1.32
C VAL A 231 -15.67 14.07 1.20
N GLY A 232 -15.18 12.90 0.80
CA GLY A 232 -13.76 12.63 0.66
C GLY A 232 -13.31 12.52 -0.78
N VAL A 233 -12.12 13.05 -1.07
CA VAL A 233 -11.43 12.87 -2.35
C VAL A 233 -9.98 12.53 -2.10
N PRO A 234 -9.29 11.80 -3.01
CA PRO A 234 -7.89 11.45 -2.81
C PRO A 234 -7.01 12.69 -2.72
N ILE A 235 -6.11 12.68 -1.74
CA ILE A 235 -5.15 13.75 -1.48
C ILE A 235 -3.73 13.21 -1.51
N ALA A 236 -2.81 14.10 -1.83
CA ALA A 236 -1.43 13.87 -2.20
C ALA A 236 -0.56 13.06 -1.24
N SER A 237 -0.86 12.94 0.03
CA SER A 237 0.09 12.33 0.96
C SER A 237 -0.47 11.10 1.65
N GLY A 238 0.21 9.96 1.48
CA GLY A 238 -0.02 8.75 2.25
C GLY A 238 -1.09 7.80 1.72
N THR A 239 -1.70 8.07 0.57
CA THR A 239 -2.52 7.10 -0.14
C THR A 239 -1.71 6.40 -1.22
N ALA A 240 -2.07 5.15 -1.56
CA ALA A 240 -1.45 4.40 -2.65
C ALA A 240 -1.61 5.07 -4.03
N MET A 241 -2.32 6.19 -4.07
CA MET A 241 -2.53 7.06 -5.20
C MET A 241 -1.84 8.38 -4.91
N GLY A 242 -0.93 8.80 -5.80
CA GLY A 242 -0.25 10.08 -5.69
C GLY A 242 -1.26 11.24 -5.74
N GLY A 243 -0.93 12.37 -5.16
CA GLY A 243 -1.84 13.50 -5.08
C GLY A 243 -2.22 14.16 -6.39
N TYR A 244 -1.66 13.69 -7.48
CA TYR A 244 -1.97 14.18 -8.83
C TYR A 244 -3.06 13.35 -9.52
N ASP A 245 -3.50 12.23 -8.96
CA ASP A 245 -4.36 11.30 -9.66
C ASP A 245 -5.74 11.90 -9.96
N LEU A 246 -6.27 12.72 -9.06
CA LEU A 246 -7.54 13.39 -9.30
C LEU A 246 -7.40 14.54 -10.31
N PHE A 247 -6.32 15.31 -10.26
CA PHE A 247 -6.03 16.31 -11.28
C PHE A 247 -5.87 15.67 -12.66
N THR A 248 -5.10 14.59 -12.77
CA THR A 248 -4.92 13.88 -14.04
C THR A 248 -6.20 13.22 -14.52
N ALA A 249 -7.07 12.75 -13.60
CA ALA A 249 -8.40 12.26 -13.97
C ALA A 249 -9.25 13.37 -14.62
N PHE A 250 -9.31 14.56 -14.02
CA PHE A 250 -10.00 15.71 -14.64
C PHE A 250 -9.38 16.09 -15.99
N LEU A 251 -8.05 16.09 -16.07
CA LEU A 251 -7.33 16.44 -17.28
C LEU A 251 -7.64 15.50 -18.44
N TYR A 252 -7.48 14.18 -18.22
CA TYR A 252 -7.71 13.19 -19.26
C TYR A 252 -9.21 13.04 -19.62
N GLN A 253 -10.11 13.14 -18.64
CA GLN A 253 -11.55 13.15 -18.92
C GLN A 253 -12.00 14.42 -19.67
N GLY A 254 -11.29 15.52 -19.48
CA GLY A 254 -11.48 16.77 -20.24
C GLY A 254 -10.86 16.75 -21.63
N GLY A 255 -10.20 15.65 -22.04
CA GLY A 255 -9.52 15.54 -23.34
C GLY A 255 -8.12 16.14 -23.37
N GLY A 256 -7.59 16.57 -22.23
CA GLY A 256 -6.24 17.11 -22.12
C GLY A 256 -5.17 16.03 -21.93
N SER A 257 -3.91 16.44 -21.96
CA SER A 257 -2.74 15.57 -21.70
C SER A 257 -1.69 16.32 -20.87
N LEU A 258 -0.84 15.55 -20.18
CA LEU A 258 0.33 16.13 -19.47
C LEU A 258 1.46 16.50 -20.42
N LEU A 259 1.64 15.70 -21.47
CA LEU A 259 2.71 15.83 -22.44
C LEU A 259 2.12 15.96 -23.86
N ASN A 260 2.88 16.58 -24.75
CA ASN A 260 2.56 16.59 -26.18
C ASN A 260 2.68 15.18 -26.79
N GLU A 261 2.27 15.01 -28.05
CA GLU A 261 2.32 13.72 -28.76
C GLU A 261 3.74 13.15 -28.86
N ALA A 262 4.75 14.00 -28.96
CA ALA A 262 6.16 13.60 -29.00
C ALA A 262 6.72 13.21 -27.62
N GLN A 263 5.96 13.46 -26.54
CA GLN A 263 6.35 13.21 -25.14
C GLN A 263 7.63 13.93 -24.69
N ASP A 264 7.97 15.03 -25.33
CA ASP A 264 9.18 15.83 -25.05
C ASP A 264 8.90 17.19 -24.40
N ALA A 265 7.63 17.60 -24.32
CA ALA A 265 7.23 18.86 -23.69
C ALA A 265 5.91 18.72 -22.90
N ALA A 266 5.84 19.39 -21.75
CA ALA A 266 4.60 19.52 -21.00
C ALA A 266 3.63 20.48 -21.70
N VAL A 267 2.31 20.15 -21.68
CA VAL A 267 1.22 20.93 -22.31
C VAL A 267 0.17 21.33 -21.27
N LEU A 268 0.61 21.88 -20.14
CA LEU A 268 -0.25 22.27 -19.03
C LEU A 268 -0.82 23.70 -19.15
N ASP A 269 -0.52 24.40 -20.23
CA ASP A 269 -1.02 25.74 -20.56
C ASP A 269 -2.24 25.71 -21.50
N THR A 270 -2.79 24.52 -21.76
CA THR A 270 -4.00 24.34 -22.59
C THR A 270 -5.27 24.69 -21.81
N PRO A 271 -6.37 25.06 -22.50
CA PRO A 271 -7.65 25.32 -21.84
C PRO A 271 -8.12 24.13 -21.00
N GLU A 272 -7.96 22.91 -21.49
CA GLU A 272 -8.34 21.66 -20.82
C GLU A 272 -7.54 21.47 -19.52
N ALA A 273 -6.25 21.78 -19.53
CA ALA A 273 -5.39 21.69 -18.35
C ALA A 273 -5.77 22.74 -17.30
N ILE A 274 -6.05 23.96 -17.73
CA ILE A 274 -6.49 25.07 -16.85
C ILE A 274 -7.85 24.74 -16.24
N GLU A 275 -8.78 24.20 -17.01
CA GLU A 275 -10.11 23.78 -16.53
C GLU A 275 -9.98 22.64 -15.51
N ALA A 276 -9.18 21.60 -15.80
CA ALA A 276 -8.91 20.49 -14.90
C ALA A 276 -8.30 20.95 -13.58
N PHE A 277 -7.31 21.85 -13.65
CA PHE A 277 -6.68 22.43 -12.46
C PHE A 277 -7.66 23.25 -11.63
N THR A 278 -8.50 24.03 -12.30
CA THR A 278 -9.55 24.84 -11.64
C THR A 278 -10.56 23.94 -10.94
N LYS A 279 -11.06 22.89 -11.60
CA LYS A 279 -11.99 21.92 -11.00
C LYS A 279 -11.35 21.25 -9.77
N TRP A 280 -10.11 20.82 -9.89
CA TRP A 280 -9.39 20.16 -8.81
C TRP A 280 -9.19 21.07 -7.59
N THR A 281 -8.73 22.30 -7.80
CA THR A 281 -8.49 23.26 -6.72
C THR A 281 -9.78 23.72 -6.05
N ASN A 282 -10.88 23.87 -6.81
CA ASN A 282 -12.19 24.29 -6.28
C ASN A 282 -12.79 23.27 -5.33
N LEU A 283 -12.45 21.99 -5.42
CA LEU A 283 -12.81 21.00 -4.41
C LEU A 283 -12.41 21.42 -2.99
N PHE A 284 -11.26 22.05 -2.87
CA PHE A 284 -10.69 22.46 -1.59
C PHE A 284 -10.98 23.93 -1.22
N VAL A 285 -10.88 24.82 -2.20
CA VAL A 285 -11.03 26.25 -1.99
C VAL A 285 -12.51 26.65 -1.86
N ASP A 286 -13.35 26.21 -2.79
CA ASP A 286 -14.77 26.62 -2.84
C ASP A 286 -15.66 25.65 -2.08
N MET A 287 -15.39 24.35 -2.17
CA MET A 287 -16.21 23.33 -1.51
C MET A 287 -15.68 22.97 -0.12
N GLY A 288 -14.46 23.37 0.24
CA GLY A 288 -13.90 23.13 1.56
C GLY A 288 -13.75 21.64 1.92
N LEU A 289 -13.50 20.77 0.93
CA LEU A 289 -13.28 19.36 1.21
C LEU A 289 -12.03 19.17 2.07
N PRO A 290 -12.03 18.17 2.98
CA PRO A 290 -10.93 18.00 3.91
C PRO A 290 -9.64 17.58 3.20
N LEU A 291 -8.52 18.21 3.56
CA LEU A 291 -7.18 17.89 3.07
C LEU A 291 -6.55 16.66 3.74
N SER A 292 -7.12 16.21 4.87
CA SER A 292 -6.66 15.01 5.59
C SER A 292 -7.83 14.39 6.33
N TYR A 293 -8.00 13.11 6.21
CA TYR A 293 -9.06 12.36 6.88
C TYR A 293 -8.73 10.87 6.90
N ASP A 294 -9.31 10.17 7.88
CA ASP A 294 -9.37 8.71 7.88
C ASP A 294 -10.66 8.26 7.20
N PHE A 295 -10.53 7.84 5.94
CA PHE A 295 -11.67 7.38 5.15
C PHE A 295 -12.36 6.19 5.80
N TYR A 296 -11.61 5.17 6.18
CA TYR A 296 -12.16 3.92 6.69
C TYR A 296 -13.07 4.15 7.91
N SER A 297 -12.57 4.88 8.90
CA SER A 297 -13.34 5.16 10.11
C SER A 297 -14.57 6.02 9.83
N ARG A 298 -14.43 7.09 9.02
CA ARG A 298 -15.53 8.03 8.74
C ARG A 298 -16.59 7.46 7.81
N PHE A 299 -16.21 6.64 6.85
CA PHE A 299 -17.15 5.96 5.96
C PHE A 299 -17.99 4.95 6.76
N ARG A 300 -17.34 4.16 7.60
CA ARG A 300 -18.00 3.16 8.47
C ARG A 300 -18.99 3.77 9.45
N THR A 301 -18.68 4.93 10.00
CA THR A 301 -19.57 5.65 10.94
C THR A 301 -20.66 6.47 10.24
N GLY A 302 -20.65 6.57 8.91
CA GLY A 302 -21.57 7.40 8.14
C GLY A 302 -21.22 8.89 8.15
N GLU A 303 -20.14 9.31 8.78
CA GLU A 303 -19.69 10.72 8.79
C GLU A 303 -19.26 11.19 7.40
N MET A 304 -18.75 10.29 6.56
CA MET A 304 -18.31 10.55 5.20
C MET A 304 -18.99 9.57 4.22
N PRO A 305 -20.25 9.77 3.90
CA PRO A 305 -21.03 8.81 3.12
C PRO A 305 -20.74 8.81 1.62
N LEU A 306 -19.91 9.72 1.14
CA LEU A 306 -19.47 9.80 -0.25
C LEU A 306 -17.97 10.08 -0.29
N ALA A 307 -17.22 9.25 -1.00
CA ALA A 307 -15.79 9.50 -1.22
C ALA A 307 -15.29 8.85 -2.51
N ILE A 308 -14.26 9.44 -3.09
CA ILE A 308 -13.44 8.82 -4.12
C ILE A 308 -12.18 8.30 -3.43
N GLN A 309 -11.94 7.00 -3.51
CA GLN A 309 -10.83 6.34 -2.82
C GLN A 309 -10.26 5.18 -3.63
N SER A 310 -9.09 4.74 -3.24
CA SER A 310 -8.43 3.56 -3.78
C SER A 310 -9.30 2.31 -3.61
N TYR A 311 -9.34 1.44 -4.63
CA TYR A 311 -10.05 0.16 -4.59
C TYR A 311 -9.61 -0.73 -3.40
N THR A 312 -8.41 -0.58 -2.89
CA THR A 312 -7.94 -1.30 -1.70
C THR A 312 -8.85 -1.09 -0.48
N GLN A 313 -9.54 0.04 -0.41
CA GLN A 313 -10.51 0.31 0.66
C GLN A 313 -11.72 -0.64 0.61
N TYR A 314 -12.11 -1.09 -0.59
CA TYR A 314 -13.16 -2.10 -0.74
C TYR A 314 -12.81 -3.40 -0.01
N ASN A 315 -11.58 -3.90 -0.22
CA ASN A 315 -11.14 -5.13 0.44
C ASN A 315 -11.10 -4.97 1.96
N LEU A 316 -10.70 -3.81 2.45
CA LEU A 316 -10.67 -3.51 3.88
C LEU A 316 -12.09 -3.44 4.46
N LEU A 317 -13.02 -2.76 3.80
CA LEU A 317 -14.42 -2.66 4.21
C LEU A 317 -15.10 -4.02 4.21
N MET A 318 -14.94 -4.82 3.15
CA MET A 318 -15.51 -6.17 3.05
C MET A 318 -15.03 -7.10 4.15
N THR A 319 -13.81 -6.92 4.64
CA THR A 319 -13.25 -7.78 5.70
C THR A 319 -13.72 -7.37 7.09
N SER A 320 -13.95 -6.08 7.32
CA SER A 320 -14.11 -5.52 8.67
C SER A 320 -15.45 -4.81 8.90
N ALA A 321 -16.21 -4.53 7.86
CA ALA A 321 -17.54 -3.92 7.90
C ALA A 321 -18.36 -4.38 6.68
N PRO A 322 -18.72 -5.67 6.61
CA PRO A 322 -19.38 -6.25 5.43
C PRO A 322 -20.86 -5.85 5.28
N ASP A 323 -21.48 -5.25 6.31
CA ASP A 323 -22.92 -4.86 6.35
C ASP A 323 -23.13 -3.45 5.82
#